data_e3bdbaa07a6851a5c31ae242f9354b4d
#
_entry.id   e3bdbaa07a6851a5c31ae242f9354b4d
#
_cell.length_a   1.000
_cell.length_b   1.000
_cell.length_c   1.000
_cell.angle_alpha   90.00
_cell.angle_beta   90.00
_cell.angle_gamma   90.00
#
_symmetry.space_group_name_H-M   'P 1'
#
loop_
_entity.id
_entity.type
_entity.pdbx_description
1 polymer ?
#
loop_
_entity_poly.entity_id
_entity_poly.type
_entity_poly.pdbx_seq_one_letter_code
_entity_poly.pdbx_strand_id
1 'polypeptide(L)'
;MSVLSLAACILPFSGCGKTVGKVHNKGVKSGAVRDLTEGISKNESASKAPDDEFKAAASSFAAELFKDNYSNGKTTLVSPLSVLTALALVQNGAQGNTLAQLEQALGGLDRDTLNAYMRAYCDFLTESDELKIANSVWTDSSVEAKQAFLQKAVDSYSAQIFSAPLSSKKTVSSINSWVKKNTDGMIPKIIENADRDAFMMLINAIAFDAKWETPYKRSDIEKLEFTSYSGSKKKTEFMCSTESVYLSDSDAVGFMKPYKNGRFAFAALLPNEDVNIDDYIASLSGEKLMKIFSSAKKNEEVDVKMPKFKAEYSTQLIDTLKKMGIEDAFDRKSADFSSLIDKNDGAYIGTVMHKTFIEVDQEGTLAAASTLAGISKMSMPAINPVCLNRPFVYMIVDTETNLPLFIGVQTEI
;
A
#
# COMPACT_ATOMS: atom_id res chain seq x y z
N MET A 1 -69.06 1.17 15.63
CA MET A 1 -68.81 1.39 17.05
C MET A 1 -67.34 1.13 17.27
N SER A 2 -66.48 2.02 17.58
CA SER A 2 -66.43 3.33 18.21
C SER A 2 -65.23 4.07 17.58
N VAL A 3 -65.47 5.32 17.23
CA VAL A 3 -64.48 6.27 16.74
C VAL A 3 -63.74 6.80 17.99
N LEU A 4 -62.42 6.82 17.97
CA LEU A 4 -61.65 7.68 18.88
C LEU A 4 -60.73 8.58 18.06
N SER A 5 -61.11 9.84 18.12
CA SER A 5 -60.40 11.02 17.63
C SER A 5 -59.14 11.27 18.48
N LEU A 6 -57.99 11.47 17.85
CA LEU A 6 -56.81 12.05 18.51
C LEU A 6 -56.52 13.43 17.92
N ALA A 7 -56.64 14.43 18.79
CA ALA A 7 -56.36 15.80 18.49
C ALA A 7 -54.85 16.07 18.28
N ALA A 8 -54.50 16.79 17.22
CA ALA A 8 -53.17 17.30 16.97
C ALA A 8 -52.93 18.56 17.81
N CYS A 9 -51.95 18.55 18.69
CA CYS A 9 -51.40 19.74 19.34
C CYS A 9 -50.29 20.33 18.46
N ILE A 10 -50.53 21.46 17.82
CA ILE A 10 -49.54 22.29 17.17
C ILE A 10 -48.90 23.16 18.21
N LEU A 11 -47.60 23.00 18.44
CA LEU A 11 -46.78 23.95 19.19
C LEU A 11 -45.91 24.79 18.24
N PRO A 12 -45.72 26.08 18.46
CA PRO A 12 -44.97 26.94 17.55
C PRO A 12 -43.46 26.76 17.73
N PHE A 13 -42.77 26.57 16.61
CA PHE A 13 -41.31 26.62 16.53
C PHE A 13 -40.83 28.08 16.76
N SER A 14 -40.26 28.34 17.94
CA SER A 14 -39.47 29.53 18.18
C SER A 14 -38.07 29.31 17.65
N GLY A 15 -37.68 30.09 16.64
CA GLY A 15 -36.33 30.09 16.07
C GLY A 15 -35.30 30.51 17.13
N CYS A 16 -34.33 29.66 17.39
CA CYS A 16 -33.13 30.02 18.12
C CYS A 16 -31.94 29.87 17.14
N GLY A 17 -31.52 31.01 16.58
CA GLY A 17 -30.28 31.10 15.82
C GLY A 17 -29.10 30.71 16.70
N LYS A 18 -28.50 29.55 16.41
CA LYS A 18 -27.20 29.23 17.01
C LYS A 18 -26.13 29.98 16.23
N THR A 19 -25.64 31.05 16.85
CA THR A 19 -24.35 31.66 16.52
C THR A 19 -23.26 30.59 16.50
N VAL A 20 -22.58 30.48 15.37
CA VAL A 20 -21.35 29.70 15.24
C VAL A 20 -20.34 30.27 16.21
N GLY A 21 -20.14 29.56 17.30
CA GLY A 21 -19.15 29.91 18.32
C GLY A 21 -17.75 29.77 17.72
N LYS A 22 -17.03 30.89 17.64
CA LYS A 22 -15.57 30.85 17.43
C LYS A 22 -14.98 30.01 18.56
N VAL A 23 -14.42 28.85 18.19
CA VAL A 23 -13.62 28.03 19.10
C VAL A 23 -12.41 28.86 19.50
N HIS A 24 -12.43 29.41 20.71
CA HIS A 24 -11.29 30.09 21.27
C HIS A 24 -10.18 29.07 21.55
N ASN A 25 -9.12 29.18 20.81
CA ASN A 25 -7.87 28.42 20.93
C ASN A 25 -7.26 28.73 22.33
N LYS A 26 -7.55 27.90 23.33
CA LYS A 26 -6.83 27.93 24.61
C LYS A 26 -5.40 27.52 24.34
N GLY A 27 -4.45 28.41 24.68
CA GLY A 27 -3.02 28.33 24.45
C GLY A 27 -2.46 26.92 24.51
N VAL A 28 -2.20 26.34 23.35
CA VAL A 28 -1.57 25.02 23.19
C VAL A 28 -0.09 25.21 23.50
N LYS A 29 0.45 24.38 24.39
CA LYS A 29 1.89 24.35 24.69
C LYS A 29 2.62 24.12 23.37
N SER A 30 3.46 25.06 22.96
CA SER A 30 4.38 24.92 21.81
C SER A 30 5.14 23.58 21.95
N GLY A 31 5.02 22.70 20.94
CA GLY A 31 5.76 21.44 20.88
C GLY A 31 4.96 20.14 21.06
N ALA A 32 3.62 20.19 21.12
CA ALA A 32 2.78 18.99 21.15
C ALA A 32 2.41 18.50 19.74
N VAL A 33 2.40 17.19 19.53
CA VAL A 33 1.79 16.56 18.35
C VAL A 33 0.28 16.69 18.45
N ARG A 34 -0.38 17.13 17.38
CA ARG A 34 -1.84 17.27 17.29
C ARG A 34 -2.35 16.53 16.07
N ASP A 35 -3.38 15.74 16.23
CA ASP A 35 -4.16 15.22 15.10
C ASP A 35 -5.13 16.31 14.64
N LEU A 36 -4.96 16.80 13.42
CA LEU A 36 -5.79 17.87 12.84
C LEU A 36 -7.10 17.32 12.27
N THR A 37 -7.22 16.02 12.11
CA THR A 37 -8.41 15.33 11.60
C THR A 37 -9.32 14.83 12.73
N GLU A 38 -8.86 14.94 14.00
CA GLU A 38 -9.65 14.51 15.15
C GLU A 38 -11.00 15.27 15.23
N GLY A 39 -12.08 14.49 15.31
CA GLY A 39 -13.45 15.04 15.38
C GLY A 39 -14.05 15.47 14.04
N ILE A 40 -13.34 15.32 12.91
CA ILE A 40 -13.90 15.50 11.57
C ILE A 40 -14.71 14.27 11.20
N SER A 41 -16.00 14.44 10.96
CA SER A 41 -16.87 13.37 10.48
C SER A 41 -16.72 13.16 8.97
N LYS A 42 -16.75 11.90 8.53
CA LYS A 42 -16.75 11.54 7.11
C LYS A 42 -18.07 11.94 6.47
N ASN A 43 -18.03 12.69 5.38
CA ASN A 43 -19.20 13.06 4.60
C ASN A 43 -19.44 12.05 3.47
N GLU A 44 -20.67 12.02 2.95
CA GLU A 44 -20.92 11.41 1.67
C GLU A 44 -20.21 12.20 0.56
N SER A 45 -19.45 11.52 -0.29
CA SER A 45 -18.75 12.09 -1.43
C SER A 45 -18.80 11.13 -2.60
N ALA A 46 -18.45 11.60 -3.81
CA ALA A 46 -18.41 10.76 -5.00
C ALA A 46 -17.51 9.54 -4.76
N SER A 47 -18.01 8.37 -5.14
CA SER A 47 -17.32 7.08 -5.07
C SER A 47 -17.48 6.37 -6.40
N LYS A 48 -16.39 5.85 -6.96
CA LYS A 48 -16.37 5.14 -8.25
C LYS A 48 -15.65 3.81 -8.05
N ALA A 49 -16.33 2.70 -8.36
CA ALA A 49 -15.69 1.39 -8.31
C ALA A 49 -14.53 1.32 -9.33
N PRO A 50 -13.42 0.60 -8.99
CA PRO A 50 -12.30 0.42 -9.90
C PRO A 50 -12.73 -0.17 -11.24
N ASP A 51 -12.57 0.58 -12.31
CA ASP A 51 -12.78 0.16 -13.69
C ASP A 51 -11.45 -0.01 -14.45
N ASP A 52 -11.50 -0.26 -15.74
CA ASP A 52 -10.30 -0.54 -16.52
C ASP A 52 -9.38 0.70 -16.65
N GLU A 53 -9.94 1.92 -16.58
CA GLU A 53 -9.16 3.15 -16.55
C GLU A 53 -8.31 3.25 -15.28
N PHE A 54 -8.92 3.04 -14.11
CA PHE A 54 -8.20 3.03 -12.84
C PHE A 54 -7.20 1.87 -12.75
N LYS A 55 -7.57 0.66 -13.22
CA LYS A 55 -6.67 -0.50 -13.21
C LYS A 55 -5.43 -0.25 -14.08
N ALA A 56 -5.59 0.37 -15.25
CA ALA A 56 -4.48 0.73 -16.13
C ALA A 56 -3.55 1.76 -15.46
N ALA A 57 -4.10 2.83 -14.90
CA ALA A 57 -3.36 3.86 -14.18
C ALA A 57 -2.58 3.28 -12.98
N ALA A 58 -3.26 2.53 -12.11
CA ALA A 58 -2.68 1.94 -10.92
C ALA A 58 -1.63 0.87 -11.24
N SER A 59 -1.83 0.06 -12.30
CA SER A 59 -0.85 -0.93 -12.75
C SER A 59 0.40 -0.28 -13.34
N SER A 60 0.25 0.81 -14.09
CA SER A 60 1.40 1.58 -14.63
C SER A 60 2.20 2.19 -13.50
N PHE A 61 1.54 2.86 -12.55
CA PHE A 61 2.19 3.39 -11.36
C PHE A 61 2.93 2.29 -10.57
N ALA A 62 2.29 1.12 -10.41
CA ALA A 62 2.89 0.00 -9.69
C ALA A 62 4.17 -0.52 -10.35
N ALA A 63 4.15 -0.69 -11.66
CA ALA A 63 5.31 -1.16 -12.42
C ALA A 63 6.48 -0.15 -12.37
N GLU A 64 6.20 1.13 -12.53
CA GLU A 64 7.20 2.20 -12.49
C GLU A 64 7.80 2.34 -11.10
N LEU A 65 6.96 2.42 -10.06
CA LEU A 65 7.43 2.50 -8.67
C LEU A 65 8.34 1.34 -8.30
N PHE A 66 7.97 0.11 -8.71
CA PHE A 66 8.78 -1.07 -8.43
C PHE A 66 10.12 -1.04 -9.15
N LYS A 67 10.13 -0.76 -10.47
CA LYS A 67 11.35 -0.68 -11.28
C LYS A 67 12.32 0.38 -10.76
N ASP A 68 11.82 1.57 -10.47
CA ASP A 68 12.66 2.70 -10.06
C ASP A 68 13.20 2.57 -8.63
N ASN A 69 12.60 1.71 -7.81
CA ASN A 69 13.12 1.34 -6.49
C ASN A 69 14.05 0.13 -6.53
N TYR A 70 13.99 -0.69 -7.58
CA TYR A 70 14.85 -1.86 -7.68
C TYR A 70 16.30 -1.45 -7.92
N SER A 71 17.20 -2.09 -7.21
CA SER A 71 18.64 -2.04 -7.44
C SER A 71 19.15 -3.45 -7.67
N ASN A 72 19.88 -3.67 -8.76
CA ASN A 72 20.34 -4.98 -9.22
C ASN A 72 20.86 -5.87 -8.08
N GLY A 73 20.25 -7.04 -7.96
CA GLY A 73 20.60 -8.03 -6.95
C GLY A 73 20.13 -7.76 -5.54
N LYS A 74 19.38 -6.69 -5.28
CA LYS A 74 18.84 -6.40 -3.94
C LYS A 74 17.38 -6.82 -3.83
N THR A 75 17.06 -7.53 -2.77
CA THR A 75 15.67 -7.79 -2.38
C THR A 75 14.95 -6.46 -2.19
N THR A 76 13.84 -6.27 -2.89
CA THR A 76 13.02 -5.06 -2.89
C THR A 76 11.57 -5.45 -2.67
N LEU A 77 10.83 -4.67 -1.90
CA LEU A 77 9.41 -4.86 -1.67
C LEU A 77 8.74 -3.50 -1.52
N VAL A 78 7.84 -3.16 -2.43
CA VAL A 78 7.05 -1.93 -2.36
C VAL A 78 5.56 -2.27 -2.31
N SER A 79 4.77 -1.36 -1.74
CA SER A 79 3.31 -1.38 -1.85
C SER A 79 2.86 -0.22 -2.71
N PRO A 80 2.65 -0.43 -4.01
CA PRO A 80 2.27 0.63 -4.93
C PRO A 80 0.99 1.33 -4.53
N LEU A 81 0.00 0.56 -4.11
CA LEU A 81 -1.30 1.09 -3.73
C LEU A 81 -1.22 2.00 -2.51
N SER A 82 -0.42 1.63 -1.51
CA SER A 82 -0.23 2.43 -0.31
C SER A 82 0.47 3.76 -0.64
N VAL A 83 1.48 3.74 -1.53
CA VAL A 83 2.17 4.94 -2.01
C VAL A 83 1.24 5.80 -2.88
N LEU A 84 0.48 5.17 -3.80
CA LEU A 84 -0.55 5.86 -4.61
C LEU A 84 -1.54 6.60 -3.71
N THR A 85 -2.04 5.94 -2.66
CA THR A 85 -2.97 6.53 -1.68
C THR A 85 -2.37 7.75 -0.99
N ALA A 86 -1.12 7.68 -0.54
CA ALA A 86 -0.46 8.78 0.15
C ALA A 86 -0.21 9.97 -0.78
N LEU A 87 0.19 9.73 -2.03
CA LEU A 87 0.41 10.78 -3.02
C LEU A 87 -0.91 11.40 -3.52
N ALA A 88 -1.93 10.59 -3.77
CA ALA A 88 -3.26 11.07 -4.14
C ALA A 88 -3.90 11.92 -3.02
N LEU A 89 -3.62 11.61 -1.76
CA LEU A 89 -4.02 12.44 -0.63
C LEU A 89 -3.40 13.85 -0.73
N VAL A 90 -2.08 13.95 -0.87
CA VAL A 90 -1.39 15.25 -0.90
C VAL A 90 -1.62 16.03 -2.19
N GLN A 91 -1.95 15.35 -3.30
CA GLN A 91 -2.42 15.96 -4.54
C GLN A 91 -3.59 16.94 -4.30
N ASN A 92 -4.45 16.66 -3.32
CA ASN A 92 -5.55 17.56 -2.93
C ASN A 92 -5.07 18.89 -2.34
N GLY A 93 -3.85 18.94 -1.85
CA GLY A 93 -3.20 20.16 -1.37
C GLY A 93 -2.46 20.93 -2.46
N ALA A 94 -2.17 20.30 -3.60
CA ALA A 94 -1.36 20.84 -4.69
C ALA A 94 -2.16 21.71 -5.66
N GLN A 95 -1.46 22.63 -6.35
CA GLN A 95 -1.95 23.48 -7.43
C GLN A 95 -0.90 23.62 -8.54
N GLY A 96 -1.29 24.22 -9.65
CA GLY A 96 -0.39 24.56 -10.74
C GLY A 96 0.40 23.38 -11.28
N ASN A 97 1.71 23.58 -11.49
CA ASN A 97 2.59 22.55 -12.05
C ASN A 97 2.82 21.38 -11.09
N THR A 98 2.86 21.63 -9.78
CA THR A 98 2.93 20.56 -8.75
C THR A 98 1.76 19.59 -8.88
N LEU A 99 0.54 20.09 -9.06
CA LEU A 99 -0.64 19.27 -9.29
C LEU A 99 -0.53 18.48 -10.61
N ALA A 100 -0.14 19.15 -11.69
CA ALA A 100 -0.03 18.52 -13.01
C ALA A 100 1.01 17.36 -13.02
N GLN A 101 2.16 17.53 -12.36
CA GLN A 101 3.16 16.49 -12.21
C GLN A 101 2.63 15.29 -11.38
N LEU A 102 1.90 15.56 -10.30
CA LEU A 102 1.28 14.51 -9.50
C LEU A 102 0.22 13.75 -10.32
N GLU A 103 -0.69 14.44 -11.01
CA GLU A 103 -1.71 13.81 -11.87
C GLU A 103 -1.07 12.91 -12.93
N GLN A 104 -0.03 13.40 -13.62
CA GLN A 104 0.66 12.63 -14.64
C GLN A 104 1.33 11.38 -14.06
N ALA A 105 2.05 11.50 -12.95
CA ALA A 105 2.77 10.40 -12.32
C ALA A 105 1.84 9.36 -11.70
N LEU A 106 0.64 9.77 -11.25
CA LEU A 106 -0.38 8.88 -10.67
C LEU A 106 -1.27 8.21 -11.72
N GLY A 107 -0.87 8.22 -12.99
CA GLY A 107 -1.52 7.51 -14.08
C GLY A 107 -2.38 8.37 -14.98
N GLY A 108 -2.24 9.70 -14.92
CA GLY A 108 -2.89 10.65 -15.82
C GLY A 108 -4.37 10.95 -15.49
N LEU A 109 -4.86 10.46 -14.35
CA LEU A 109 -6.21 10.76 -13.88
C LEU A 109 -6.25 12.14 -13.21
N ASP A 110 -7.28 12.92 -13.50
CA ASP A 110 -7.49 14.16 -12.76
C ASP A 110 -7.80 13.89 -11.28
N ARG A 111 -7.52 14.89 -10.44
CA ARG A 111 -7.65 14.79 -8.99
C ARG A 111 -9.03 14.31 -8.51
N ASP A 112 -10.11 14.82 -9.11
CA ASP A 112 -11.45 14.50 -8.62
C ASP A 112 -11.88 13.09 -9.04
N THR A 113 -11.51 12.66 -10.23
CA THR A 113 -11.66 11.27 -10.71
C THR A 113 -10.87 10.31 -9.82
N LEU A 114 -9.59 10.60 -9.54
CA LEU A 114 -8.77 9.78 -8.67
C LEU A 114 -9.34 9.72 -7.24
N ASN A 115 -9.82 10.85 -6.68
CA ASN A 115 -10.48 10.87 -5.37
C ASN A 115 -11.71 9.95 -5.31
N ALA A 116 -12.50 9.86 -6.37
CA ALA A 116 -13.67 9.01 -6.42
C ALA A 116 -13.31 7.51 -6.41
N TYR A 117 -12.26 7.12 -7.13
CA TYR A 117 -11.73 5.76 -7.07
C TYR A 117 -11.10 5.44 -5.72
N MET A 118 -10.28 6.36 -5.20
CA MET A 118 -9.62 6.15 -3.92
C MET A 118 -10.61 6.06 -2.76
N ARG A 119 -11.73 6.80 -2.82
CA ARG A 119 -12.81 6.66 -1.85
C ARG A 119 -13.32 5.22 -1.76
N ALA A 120 -13.73 4.65 -2.89
CA ALA A 120 -14.24 3.27 -2.94
C ALA A 120 -13.17 2.26 -2.50
N TYR A 121 -11.93 2.47 -2.93
CA TYR A 121 -10.85 1.53 -2.69
C TYR A 121 -10.31 1.59 -1.26
N CYS A 122 -10.18 2.78 -0.67
CA CYS A 122 -9.76 2.94 0.72
C CYS A 122 -10.81 2.40 1.70
N ASP A 123 -12.11 2.58 1.41
CA ASP A 123 -13.17 2.00 2.23
C ASP A 123 -13.05 0.47 2.27
N PHE A 124 -12.87 -0.16 1.11
CA PHE A 124 -12.60 -1.60 1.01
C PHE A 124 -11.33 -2.01 1.79
N LEU A 125 -10.22 -1.29 1.63
CA LEU A 125 -8.97 -1.65 2.29
C LEU A 125 -9.05 -1.53 3.82
N THR A 126 -9.82 -0.57 4.34
CA THR A 126 -9.99 -0.37 5.79
C THR A 126 -10.92 -1.40 6.42
N GLU A 127 -11.77 -2.07 5.63
CA GLU A 127 -12.61 -3.17 6.08
C GLU A 127 -11.87 -4.52 6.14
N SER A 128 -10.69 -4.61 5.52
CA SER A 128 -9.88 -5.83 5.52
C SER A 128 -9.07 -5.98 6.81
N ASP A 129 -9.25 -7.09 7.51
CA ASP A 129 -8.44 -7.43 8.68
C ASP A 129 -7.01 -7.86 8.32
N GLU A 130 -6.77 -8.25 7.08
CA GLU A 130 -5.48 -8.74 6.59
C GLU A 130 -4.48 -7.62 6.26
N LEU A 131 -4.98 -6.42 5.99
CA LEU A 131 -4.15 -5.26 5.66
C LEU A 131 -4.00 -4.33 6.85
N LYS A 132 -2.77 -4.06 7.25
CA LYS A 132 -2.44 -3.12 8.31
C LYS A 132 -1.77 -1.91 7.68
N ILE A 133 -2.56 -0.86 7.44
CA ILE A 133 -2.13 0.32 6.70
C ILE A 133 -1.98 1.50 7.66
N ALA A 134 -0.84 2.17 7.59
CA ALA A 134 -0.53 3.37 8.34
C ALA A 134 -0.09 4.49 7.38
N ASN A 135 -1.07 5.23 6.85
CA ASN A 135 -0.86 6.39 5.97
C ASN A 135 -1.16 7.67 6.71
N SER A 136 -0.19 8.57 6.81
CA SER A 136 -0.37 9.87 7.46
C SER A 136 0.51 10.95 6.85
N VAL A 137 0.03 12.19 6.97
CA VAL A 137 0.77 13.39 6.63
C VAL A 137 1.12 14.13 7.93
N TRP A 138 2.38 14.50 8.07
CA TRP A 138 2.89 15.27 9.19
C TRP A 138 3.36 16.61 8.69
N THR A 139 2.70 17.68 9.14
CA THR A 139 3.08 19.06 8.81
C THR A 139 3.83 19.72 9.96
N ASP A 140 4.74 20.64 9.65
CA ASP A 140 5.37 21.43 10.71
C ASP A 140 4.34 22.23 11.51
N SER A 141 4.61 22.41 12.79
CA SER A 141 3.69 23.10 13.72
C SER A 141 3.47 24.58 13.42
N SER A 142 4.28 25.17 12.54
CA SER A 142 4.10 26.53 12.02
C SER A 142 3.03 26.63 10.94
N VAL A 143 2.54 25.48 10.44
CA VAL A 143 1.58 25.38 9.35
C VAL A 143 0.16 25.28 9.89
N GLU A 144 -0.76 26.04 9.31
CA GLU A 144 -2.19 25.91 9.52
C GLU A 144 -2.83 25.31 8.25
N ALA A 145 -3.26 24.05 8.35
CA ALA A 145 -3.88 23.35 7.23
C ALA A 145 -5.32 23.83 7.04
N LYS A 146 -5.72 23.99 5.76
CA LYS A 146 -7.07 24.37 5.39
C LYS A 146 -8.09 23.30 5.75
N GLN A 147 -9.21 23.70 6.31
CA GLN A 147 -10.30 22.80 6.68
C GLN A 147 -10.79 21.95 5.48
N ALA A 148 -10.83 22.53 4.28
CA ALA A 148 -11.22 21.81 3.08
C ALA A 148 -10.28 20.63 2.76
N PHE A 149 -8.96 20.80 2.94
CA PHE A 149 -7.99 19.71 2.77
C PHE A 149 -8.17 18.64 3.85
N LEU A 150 -8.33 19.03 5.12
CA LEU A 150 -8.56 18.08 6.21
C LEU A 150 -9.84 17.27 6.01
N GLN A 151 -10.91 17.92 5.56
CA GLN A 151 -12.17 17.24 5.24
C GLN A 151 -11.99 16.24 4.09
N LYS A 152 -11.26 16.60 3.03
CA LYS A 152 -10.99 15.70 1.89
C LYS A 152 -10.14 14.49 2.32
N ALA A 153 -9.17 14.70 3.22
CA ALA A 153 -8.35 13.61 3.79
C ALA A 153 -9.21 12.57 4.53
N VAL A 154 -10.21 13.03 5.27
CA VAL A 154 -11.15 12.13 5.98
C VAL A 154 -12.14 11.49 5.00
N ASP A 155 -12.72 12.28 4.08
CA ASP A 155 -13.79 11.82 3.19
C ASP A 155 -13.33 10.74 2.21
N SER A 156 -12.18 10.94 1.56
CA SER A 156 -11.74 10.08 0.45
C SER A 156 -10.66 9.07 0.83
N TYR A 157 -9.93 9.30 1.94
CA TYR A 157 -8.73 8.50 2.25
C TYR A 157 -8.76 7.89 3.64
N SER A 158 -9.70 8.25 4.51
CA SER A 158 -9.72 7.87 5.94
C SER A 158 -8.37 8.13 6.62
N ALA A 159 -7.64 9.17 6.17
CA ALA A 159 -6.27 9.46 6.55
C ALA A 159 -6.20 10.41 7.74
N GLN A 160 -5.08 10.32 8.49
CA GLN A 160 -4.78 11.22 9.59
C GLN A 160 -3.72 12.25 9.19
N ILE A 161 -3.97 13.51 9.56
CA ILE A 161 -3.07 14.63 9.32
C ILE A 161 -2.62 15.16 10.68
N PHE A 162 -1.30 15.19 10.90
CA PHE A 162 -0.71 15.63 12.16
C PHE A 162 0.04 16.95 12.00
N SER A 163 -0.06 17.80 13.00
CA SER A 163 0.79 18.98 13.17
C SER A 163 1.77 18.73 14.31
N ALA A 164 3.06 18.92 14.06
CA ALA A 164 4.13 18.66 15.03
C ALA A 164 5.40 19.45 14.69
N PRO A 165 6.27 19.76 15.67
CA PRO A 165 7.60 20.27 15.38
C PRO A 165 8.47 19.16 14.77
N LEU A 166 8.60 19.13 13.43
CA LEU A 166 9.22 18.03 12.69
C LEU A 166 10.71 17.85 13.04
N SER A 167 11.39 18.89 13.51
CA SER A 167 12.79 18.82 14.00
C SER A 167 12.95 18.12 15.36
N SER A 168 11.87 17.72 16.02
CA SER A 168 11.89 17.21 17.40
C SER A 168 12.05 15.69 17.46
N LYS A 169 12.93 15.20 18.32
CA LYS A 169 13.03 13.77 18.65
C LYS A 169 11.72 13.20 19.21
N LYS A 170 10.91 14.02 19.86
CA LYS A 170 9.60 13.62 20.36
C LYS A 170 8.64 13.32 19.20
N THR A 171 8.70 14.11 18.14
CA THR A 171 7.91 13.86 16.92
C THR A 171 8.33 12.53 16.27
N VAL A 172 9.63 12.23 16.17
CA VAL A 172 10.14 10.93 15.71
C VAL A 172 9.54 9.78 16.53
N SER A 173 9.56 9.89 17.85
CA SER A 173 8.98 8.88 18.73
C SER A 173 7.47 8.72 18.53
N SER A 174 6.77 9.83 18.32
CA SER A 174 5.32 9.83 18.06
C SER A 174 4.98 9.17 16.72
N ILE A 175 5.71 9.48 15.65
CA ILE A 175 5.56 8.84 14.33
C ILE A 175 5.78 7.33 14.47
N ASN A 176 6.88 6.89 15.07
CA ASN A 176 7.18 5.46 15.24
C ASN A 176 6.12 4.75 16.10
N SER A 177 5.66 5.38 17.16
CA SER A 177 4.59 4.83 18.02
C SER A 177 3.26 4.71 17.28
N TRP A 178 2.94 5.71 16.45
CA TRP A 178 1.74 5.71 15.63
C TRP A 178 1.79 4.61 14.55
N VAL A 179 2.91 4.47 13.83
CA VAL A 179 3.11 3.39 12.86
C VAL A 179 3.02 2.03 13.53
N LYS A 180 3.73 1.83 14.65
CA LYS A 180 3.68 0.57 15.41
C LYS A 180 2.26 0.18 15.80
N LYS A 181 1.46 1.15 16.26
CA LYS A 181 0.06 0.92 16.65
C LYS A 181 -0.79 0.50 15.44
N ASN A 182 -0.66 1.20 14.30
CA ASN A 182 -1.50 0.97 13.11
C ASN A 182 -1.02 -0.22 12.26
N THR A 183 0.13 -0.82 12.59
CA THR A 183 0.63 -2.05 11.96
C THR A 183 0.69 -3.22 12.95
N ASP A 184 -0.08 -3.18 14.03
CA ASP A 184 -0.14 -4.21 15.09
C ASP A 184 1.25 -4.66 15.59
N GLY A 185 2.20 -3.73 15.57
CA GLY A 185 3.59 -3.96 16.01
C GLY A 185 4.51 -4.56 14.96
N MET A 186 4.02 -4.93 13.77
CA MET A 186 4.80 -5.51 12.68
C MET A 186 5.87 -4.55 12.16
N ILE A 187 5.58 -3.24 12.17
CA ILE A 187 6.55 -2.19 11.83
C ILE A 187 6.81 -1.33 13.08
N PRO A 188 7.79 -1.70 13.90
CA PRO A 188 8.04 -1.00 15.17
C PRO A 188 8.69 0.36 14.99
N LYS A 189 9.34 0.61 13.83
CA LYS A 189 10.08 1.84 13.55
C LYS A 189 10.13 2.10 12.05
N ILE A 190 9.89 3.34 11.64
CA ILE A 190 9.95 3.79 10.25
C ILE A 190 10.98 4.90 10.02
N ILE A 191 11.17 5.80 10.98
CA ILE A 191 12.17 6.88 10.90
C ILE A 191 13.13 6.83 12.09
N GLU A 192 14.36 7.27 11.85
CA GLU A 192 15.40 7.29 12.88
C GLU A 192 15.66 8.70 13.42
N ASN A 193 15.67 9.67 12.53
CA ASN A 193 16.07 11.03 12.83
C ASN A 193 14.97 12.01 12.49
N ALA A 194 14.97 13.12 13.21
CA ALA A 194 14.16 14.29 12.89
C ALA A 194 14.71 14.96 11.62
N ASP A 195 13.82 15.40 10.74
CA ASP A 195 14.17 16.26 9.62
C ASP A 195 13.94 17.71 10.03
N ARG A 196 15.02 18.50 10.08
CA ARG A 196 14.99 19.88 10.55
C ARG A 196 14.45 20.86 9.52
N ASP A 197 14.53 20.48 8.26
CA ASP A 197 14.19 21.34 7.14
C ASP A 197 12.85 20.91 6.48
N ALA A 198 12.29 19.78 6.90
CA ALA A 198 11.02 19.29 6.36
C ALA A 198 9.88 20.23 6.75
N PHE A 199 9.10 20.61 5.75
CA PHE A 199 7.83 21.30 5.93
C PHE A 199 6.68 20.29 6.08
N MET A 200 6.74 19.21 5.33
CA MET A 200 5.79 18.11 5.33
C MET A 200 6.51 16.77 5.18
N MET A 201 6.05 15.77 5.93
CA MET A 201 6.51 14.38 5.84
C MET A 201 5.33 13.48 5.53
N LEU A 202 5.48 12.62 4.52
CA LEU A 202 4.55 11.53 4.25
C LEU A 202 5.09 10.26 4.88
N ILE A 203 4.29 9.64 5.72
CA ILE A 203 4.61 8.39 6.41
C ILE A 203 3.65 7.32 5.91
N ASN A 204 4.22 6.35 5.21
CA ASN A 204 3.51 5.27 4.58
C ASN A 204 4.09 3.93 5.04
N ALA A 205 3.32 3.19 5.82
CA ALA A 205 3.71 1.88 6.31
C ALA A 205 2.57 0.89 6.09
N ILE A 206 2.90 -0.28 5.59
CA ILE A 206 1.92 -1.32 5.31
C ILE A 206 2.51 -2.70 5.63
N ALA A 207 1.70 -3.53 6.26
CA ALA A 207 1.99 -4.93 6.49
C ALA A 207 0.79 -5.79 6.09
N PHE A 208 1.06 -7.03 5.74
CA PHE A 208 0.04 -7.98 5.34
C PHE A 208 0.10 -9.22 6.22
N ASP A 209 -1.04 -9.61 6.78
CA ASP A 209 -1.22 -10.77 7.66
C ASP A 209 -2.44 -11.58 7.23
N ALA A 210 -2.24 -12.65 6.48
CA ALA A 210 -3.31 -13.51 6.00
C ALA A 210 -2.90 -14.98 5.97
N LYS A 211 -3.83 -15.85 6.32
CA LYS A 211 -3.66 -17.30 6.23
C LYS A 211 -3.96 -17.80 4.82
N TRP A 212 -3.23 -18.82 4.38
CA TRP A 212 -3.57 -19.52 3.14
C TRP A 212 -4.99 -20.09 3.19
N GLU A 213 -5.69 -20.14 2.07
CA GLU A 213 -6.92 -20.93 1.95
C GLU A 213 -6.66 -22.39 2.28
N THR A 214 -5.55 -22.93 1.78
CA THR A 214 -5.04 -24.27 2.10
C THR A 214 -3.62 -24.15 2.66
N PRO A 215 -3.45 -24.18 4.02
CA PRO A 215 -2.14 -24.16 4.65
C PRO A 215 -1.32 -25.41 4.32
N TYR A 216 0.01 -25.29 4.37
CA TYR A 216 0.91 -26.40 4.17
C TYR A 216 1.05 -27.26 5.42
N LYS A 217 1.05 -28.57 5.23
CA LYS A 217 1.35 -29.54 6.29
C LYS A 217 2.86 -29.71 6.39
N ARG A 218 3.33 -30.28 7.52
CA ARG A 218 4.74 -30.61 7.71
C ARG A 218 5.28 -31.56 6.63
N SER A 219 4.45 -32.47 6.12
CA SER A 219 4.77 -33.37 5.02
C SER A 219 5.01 -32.66 3.67
N ASP A 220 4.55 -31.45 3.55
CA ASP A 220 4.64 -30.66 2.32
C ASP A 220 5.91 -29.76 2.32
N ILE A 221 6.76 -29.90 3.35
CA ILE A 221 7.99 -29.14 3.49
C ILE A 221 9.20 -30.00 3.11
N GLU A 222 9.93 -29.54 2.10
CA GLU A 222 11.16 -30.16 1.62
C GLU A 222 12.36 -29.23 1.80
N LYS A 223 13.57 -29.77 2.00
CA LYS A 223 14.82 -28.99 1.99
C LYS A 223 15.41 -29.00 0.60
N LEU A 224 15.35 -27.89 -0.09
CA LEU A 224 15.91 -27.70 -1.44
C LEU A 224 16.98 -26.61 -1.43
N GLU A 225 17.73 -26.53 -2.52
CA GLU A 225 18.75 -25.52 -2.75
C GLU A 225 18.13 -24.27 -3.41
N PHE A 226 18.39 -23.11 -2.85
CA PHE A 226 18.11 -21.81 -3.47
C PHE A 226 19.44 -21.21 -3.96
N THR A 227 19.47 -20.79 -5.21
CA THR A 227 20.60 -20.08 -5.79
C THR A 227 20.32 -18.58 -5.77
N SER A 228 21.07 -17.81 -4.97
CA SER A 228 20.91 -16.37 -4.85
C SER A 228 21.36 -15.64 -6.13
N TYR A 229 21.05 -14.34 -6.21
CA TYR A 229 21.50 -13.47 -7.29
C TYR A 229 23.03 -13.50 -7.49
N SER A 230 23.80 -13.60 -6.41
CA SER A 230 25.27 -13.72 -6.46
C SER A 230 25.77 -15.09 -6.92
N GLY A 231 24.89 -16.05 -7.18
CA GLY A 231 25.22 -17.44 -7.48
C GLY A 231 25.50 -18.31 -6.24
N SER A 232 25.41 -17.75 -5.04
CA SER A 232 25.58 -18.52 -3.80
C SER A 232 24.41 -19.45 -3.59
N LYS A 233 24.70 -20.69 -3.14
CA LYS A 233 23.71 -21.74 -2.95
C LYS A 233 23.47 -22.00 -1.46
N LYS A 234 22.20 -22.01 -1.05
CA LYS A 234 21.79 -22.24 0.33
C LYS A 234 20.64 -23.24 0.38
N LYS A 235 20.76 -24.28 1.21
CA LYS A 235 19.64 -25.17 1.50
C LYS A 235 18.67 -24.50 2.45
N THR A 236 17.40 -24.42 2.05
CA THR A 236 16.32 -23.85 2.85
C THR A 236 15.05 -24.71 2.76
N GLU A 237 14.05 -24.41 3.57
CA GLU A 237 12.74 -25.07 3.54
C GLU A 237 11.90 -24.52 2.39
N PHE A 238 11.41 -25.42 1.56
CA PHE A 238 10.44 -25.16 0.51
C PHE A 238 9.11 -25.80 0.87
N MET A 239 8.07 -25.08 0.61
CA MET A 239 6.68 -25.50 0.73
C MET A 239 6.21 -26.01 -0.62
N CYS A 240 5.70 -27.25 -0.67
CA CYS A 240 5.28 -27.94 -1.88
C CYS A 240 3.74 -28.01 -1.93
N SER A 241 3.13 -27.58 -3.02
CA SER A 241 1.68 -27.65 -3.25
C SER A 241 1.37 -27.85 -4.73
N THR A 242 0.11 -28.22 -5.00
CA THR A 242 -0.48 -28.13 -6.33
C THR A 242 -1.47 -27.00 -6.31
N GLU A 243 -1.25 -25.99 -7.14
CA GLU A 243 -2.12 -24.83 -7.27
C GLU A 243 -2.98 -24.94 -8.53
N SER A 244 -4.03 -24.11 -8.64
CA SER A 244 -5.03 -24.21 -9.73
C SER A 244 -5.00 -23.04 -10.71
N VAL A 245 -4.06 -22.10 -10.55
CA VAL A 245 -3.93 -20.93 -11.42
C VAL A 245 -2.48 -20.80 -11.90
N TYR A 246 -2.29 -21.06 -13.19
CA TYR A 246 -1.00 -20.91 -13.87
C TYR A 246 -0.88 -19.52 -14.48
N LEU A 247 0.24 -18.86 -14.22
CA LEU A 247 0.63 -17.60 -14.83
C LEU A 247 1.78 -17.81 -15.80
N SER A 248 1.77 -17.12 -16.93
CA SER A 248 2.89 -17.12 -17.86
C SER A 248 2.90 -15.89 -18.75
N ASP A 249 4.09 -15.49 -19.16
CA ASP A 249 4.33 -14.62 -20.31
C ASP A 249 5.44 -15.24 -21.21
N SER A 250 6.03 -14.45 -22.12
CA SER A 250 7.13 -14.93 -22.98
C SER A 250 8.39 -15.29 -22.18
N ASP A 251 8.60 -14.66 -21.03
CA ASP A 251 9.86 -14.59 -20.32
C ASP A 251 9.83 -15.26 -18.94
N ALA A 252 8.64 -15.61 -18.43
CA ALA A 252 8.45 -16.16 -17.11
C ALA A 252 7.26 -17.12 -17.01
N VAL A 253 7.35 -18.01 -16.03
CA VAL A 253 6.24 -18.87 -15.58
C VAL A 253 5.92 -18.56 -14.14
N GLY A 254 4.68 -18.85 -13.70
CA GLY A 254 4.27 -18.51 -12.36
C GLY A 254 2.97 -19.19 -11.92
N PHE A 255 2.52 -18.81 -10.76
CA PHE A 255 1.27 -19.31 -10.16
C PHE A 255 0.61 -18.28 -9.28
N MET A 256 -0.66 -18.53 -8.95
CA MET A 256 -1.36 -17.84 -7.86
C MET A 256 -1.78 -18.83 -6.79
N LYS A 257 -1.61 -18.43 -5.52
CA LYS A 257 -2.07 -19.17 -4.34
C LYS A 257 -3.02 -18.28 -3.53
N PRO A 258 -4.30 -18.68 -3.35
CA PRO A 258 -5.29 -17.85 -2.67
C PRO A 258 -5.06 -17.83 -1.15
N TYR A 259 -5.39 -16.69 -0.54
CA TYR A 259 -5.58 -16.56 0.90
C TYR A 259 -7.02 -16.92 1.29
N LYS A 260 -7.23 -17.19 2.56
CA LYS A 260 -8.47 -17.77 3.11
C LYS A 260 -9.75 -16.98 2.79
N ASN A 261 -9.67 -15.67 2.68
CA ASN A 261 -10.83 -14.83 2.36
C ASN A 261 -11.19 -14.85 0.85
N GLY A 262 -10.33 -15.43 -0.01
CA GLY A 262 -10.50 -15.47 -1.45
C GLY A 262 -10.29 -14.13 -2.17
N ARG A 263 -10.22 -13.01 -1.42
CA ARG A 263 -10.04 -11.66 -1.97
C ARG A 263 -8.60 -11.39 -2.36
N PHE A 264 -7.66 -11.95 -1.62
CA PHE A 264 -6.25 -11.78 -1.89
C PHE A 264 -5.60 -13.09 -2.34
N ALA A 265 -4.58 -12.97 -3.18
CA ALA A 265 -3.74 -14.09 -3.57
C ALA A 265 -2.27 -13.68 -3.61
N PHE A 266 -1.42 -14.62 -3.24
CA PHE A 266 0.02 -14.55 -3.55
C PHE A 266 0.21 -14.96 -5.00
N ALA A 267 0.93 -14.15 -5.77
CA ALA A 267 1.35 -14.46 -7.13
C ALA A 267 2.87 -14.47 -7.20
N ALA A 268 3.46 -15.42 -7.90
CA ALA A 268 4.89 -15.42 -8.16
C ALA A 268 5.18 -15.63 -9.64
N LEU A 269 6.23 -14.98 -10.13
CA LEU A 269 6.73 -15.07 -11.50
C LEU A 269 8.22 -15.42 -11.44
N LEU A 270 8.57 -16.57 -11.99
CA LEU A 270 9.93 -17.05 -12.10
C LEU A 270 10.40 -16.85 -13.54
N PRO A 271 11.38 -15.96 -13.81
CA PRO A 271 11.93 -15.82 -15.16
C PRO A 271 12.43 -17.15 -15.69
N ASN A 272 12.34 -17.37 -17.00
CA ASN A 272 12.90 -18.54 -17.66
C ASN A 272 14.41 -18.63 -17.42
N GLU A 273 15.03 -19.80 -17.60
CA GLU A 273 16.43 -20.01 -17.25
C GLU A 273 17.41 -19.14 -18.05
N ASP A 274 17.03 -18.75 -19.25
CA ASP A 274 17.75 -17.87 -20.17
C ASP A 274 17.47 -16.38 -19.96
N VAL A 275 16.55 -16.03 -19.06
CA VAL A 275 16.15 -14.64 -18.77
C VAL A 275 16.72 -14.17 -17.43
N ASN A 276 17.52 -13.10 -17.46
CA ASN A 276 18.04 -12.49 -16.25
C ASN A 276 16.91 -11.78 -15.47
N ILE A 277 16.93 -11.86 -14.15
CA ILE A 277 15.94 -11.22 -13.29
C ILE A 277 15.90 -9.68 -13.45
N ASP A 278 17.07 -9.04 -13.70
CA ASP A 278 17.14 -7.60 -13.91
C ASP A 278 16.45 -7.19 -15.21
N ASP A 279 16.68 -7.96 -16.31
CA ASP A 279 16.04 -7.74 -17.61
C ASP A 279 14.53 -7.99 -17.51
N TYR A 280 14.13 -9.04 -16.77
CA TYR A 280 12.72 -9.31 -16.53
C TYR A 280 12.03 -8.16 -15.80
N ILE A 281 12.62 -7.66 -14.70
CA ILE A 281 12.08 -6.51 -13.95
C ILE A 281 12.02 -5.26 -14.84
N ALA A 282 13.07 -4.99 -15.63
CA ALA A 282 13.10 -3.86 -16.55
C ALA A 282 11.99 -3.92 -17.61
N SER A 283 11.59 -5.14 -18.02
CA SER A 283 10.53 -5.37 -18.99
C SER A 283 9.11 -5.20 -18.42
N LEU A 284 8.95 -5.14 -17.10
CA LEU A 284 7.64 -5.00 -16.48
C LEU A 284 7.03 -3.63 -16.80
N SER A 285 5.77 -3.64 -17.21
CA SER A 285 4.92 -2.46 -17.41
C SER A 285 3.54 -2.73 -16.84
N GLY A 286 2.73 -1.68 -16.65
CA GLY A 286 1.34 -1.86 -16.24
C GLY A 286 0.55 -2.76 -17.19
N GLU A 287 0.75 -2.58 -18.51
CA GLU A 287 0.13 -3.42 -19.52
C GLU A 287 0.57 -4.90 -19.41
N LYS A 288 1.89 -5.15 -19.21
CA LYS A 288 2.41 -6.51 -19.04
C LYS A 288 1.83 -7.16 -17.77
N LEU A 289 1.75 -6.45 -16.65
CA LEU A 289 1.12 -6.94 -15.42
C LEU A 289 -0.36 -7.28 -15.64
N MET A 290 -1.13 -6.36 -16.21
CA MET A 290 -2.55 -6.59 -16.52
C MET A 290 -2.73 -7.80 -17.45
N LYS A 291 -1.88 -7.94 -18.46
CA LYS A 291 -1.93 -9.07 -19.41
C LYS A 291 -1.64 -10.40 -18.72
N ILE A 292 -0.64 -10.48 -17.86
CA ILE A 292 -0.29 -11.70 -17.11
C ILE A 292 -1.51 -12.18 -16.30
N PHE A 293 -2.17 -11.30 -15.56
CA PHE A 293 -3.34 -11.67 -14.76
C PHE A 293 -4.59 -11.95 -15.58
N SER A 294 -4.85 -11.17 -16.64
CA SER A 294 -6.01 -11.40 -17.53
C SER A 294 -5.89 -12.68 -18.36
N SER A 295 -4.67 -13.12 -18.67
CA SER A 295 -4.38 -14.37 -19.38
C SER A 295 -4.14 -15.57 -18.46
N ALA A 296 -4.32 -15.41 -17.14
CA ALA A 296 -4.15 -16.47 -16.17
C ALA A 296 -5.01 -17.69 -16.50
N LYS A 297 -4.38 -18.86 -16.57
CA LYS A 297 -5.08 -20.13 -16.88
C LYS A 297 -5.64 -20.70 -15.58
N LYS A 298 -6.92 -20.50 -15.36
CA LYS A 298 -7.67 -21.04 -14.23
C LYS A 298 -7.99 -22.51 -14.44
N ASN A 299 -8.00 -23.29 -13.34
CA ASN A 299 -8.20 -24.74 -13.32
C ASN A 299 -7.10 -25.52 -14.07
N GLU A 300 -5.90 -24.97 -14.19
CA GLU A 300 -4.72 -25.65 -14.70
C GLU A 300 -3.80 -26.01 -13.53
N GLU A 301 -3.50 -27.29 -13.35
CA GLU A 301 -2.65 -27.76 -12.26
C GLU A 301 -1.23 -27.25 -12.42
N VAL A 302 -0.65 -26.75 -11.32
CA VAL A 302 0.71 -26.22 -11.24
C VAL A 302 1.40 -26.87 -10.05
N ASP A 303 2.48 -27.61 -10.28
CA ASP A 303 3.31 -28.14 -9.19
C ASP A 303 4.25 -27.04 -8.68
N VAL A 304 3.99 -26.56 -7.47
CA VAL A 304 4.69 -25.42 -6.87
C VAL A 304 5.66 -25.87 -5.80
N LYS A 305 6.89 -25.32 -5.84
CA LYS A 305 7.86 -25.36 -4.75
C LYS A 305 8.28 -23.92 -4.44
N MET A 306 7.84 -23.41 -3.31
CA MET A 306 8.08 -22.03 -2.86
C MET A 306 8.89 -22.01 -1.56
N PRO A 307 10.03 -21.29 -1.48
CA PRO A 307 10.79 -21.17 -0.25
C PRO A 307 10.00 -20.39 0.81
N LYS A 308 10.22 -20.70 2.09
CA LYS A 308 9.87 -19.78 3.17
C LYS A 308 10.79 -18.58 3.12
N PHE A 309 10.25 -17.39 3.24
CA PHE A 309 11.05 -16.17 3.24
C PHE A 309 10.39 -15.05 4.03
N LYS A 310 11.21 -14.05 4.38
CA LYS A 310 10.80 -12.82 5.01
C LYS A 310 11.39 -11.66 4.24
N ALA A 311 10.58 -10.65 3.97
CA ALA A 311 11.01 -9.43 3.34
C ALA A 311 10.58 -8.22 4.18
N GLU A 312 11.58 -7.41 4.54
CA GLU A 312 11.40 -6.10 5.15
C GLU A 312 12.12 -5.08 4.27
N TYR A 313 11.40 -4.05 3.84
CA TYR A 313 11.95 -3.03 2.98
C TYR A 313 11.61 -1.65 3.53
N SER A 314 12.60 -0.75 3.53
CA SER A 314 12.44 0.62 3.97
C SER A 314 13.20 1.54 3.05
N THR A 315 12.53 2.56 2.52
CA THR A 315 13.11 3.50 1.56
C THR A 315 12.55 4.90 1.72
N GLN A 316 13.38 5.89 1.35
CA GLN A 316 12.97 7.28 1.12
C GLN A 316 12.66 7.41 -0.38
N LEU A 317 11.40 7.69 -0.71
CA LEU A 317 10.91 7.63 -2.08
C LEU A 317 11.17 8.88 -2.93
N ILE A 318 11.66 9.98 -2.39
CA ILE A 318 11.79 11.26 -3.13
C ILE A 318 12.55 11.08 -4.44
N ASP A 319 13.71 10.39 -4.41
CA ASP A 319 14.52 10.20 -5.62
C ASP A 319 13.81 9.35 -6.68
N THR A 320 13.09 8.33 -6.25
CA THR A 320 12.25 7.51 -7.12
C THR A 320 11.13 8.33 -7.74
N LEU A 321 10.40 9.09 -6.92
CA LEU A 321 9.27 9.91 -7.37
C LEU A 321 9.71 11.04 -8.31
N LYS A 322 10.93 11.59 -8.14
CA LYS A 322 11.53 12.51 -9.09
C LYS A 322 11.78 11.86 -10.45
N LYS A 323 12.31 10.63 -10.49
CA LYS A 323 12.45 9.88 -11.75
C LYS A 323 11.11 9.66 -12.44
N MET A 324 10.03 9.45 -11.67
CA MET A 324 8.67 9.33 -12.18
C MET A 324 8.04 10.69 -12.58
N GLY A 325 8.79 11.80 -12.53
CA GLY A 325 8.38 13.12 -12.99
C GLY A 325 7.76 14.04 -11.93
N ILE A 326 7.78 13.67 -10.65
CA ILE A 326 7.33 14.53 -9.56
C ILE A 326 8.55 15.29 -9.03
N GLU A 327 8.80 16.49 -9.52
CA GLU A 327 9.95 17.30 -9.12
C GLU A 327 9.55 18.44 -8.19
N ASP A 328 8.55 19.24 -8.60
CA ASP A 328 8.17 20.47 -7.92
C ASP A 328 7.72 20.25 -6.48
N ALA A 329 6.98 19.17 -6.21
CA ALA A 329 6.47 18.84 -4.88
C ALA A 329 7.60 18.72 -3.82
N PHE A 330 8.83 18.44 -4.25
CA PHE A 330 10.01 18.23 -3.40
C PHE A 330 10.99 19.40 -3.41
N ASP A 331 10.70 20.47 -4.14
CA ASP A 331 11.52 21.67 -4.20
C ASP A 331 10.81 22.85 -3.54
N ARG A 332 11.48 23.43 -2.54
CA ARG A 332 10.94 24.54 -1.74
C ARG A 332 10.55 25.79 -2.56
N LYS A 333 11.14 25.99 -3.74
CA LYS A 333 10.91 27.18 -4.57
C LYS A 333 9.79 26.97 -5.58
N SER A 334 9.62 25.72 -6.03
CA SER A 334 8.71 25.35 -7.10
C SER A 334 7.39 24.74 -6.60
N ALA A 335 7.40 24.16 -5.39
CA ALA A 335 6.22 23.52 -4.83
C ALA A 335 5.06 24.49 -4.61
N ASP A 336 3.89 24.11 -5.08
CA ASP A 336 2.63 24.82 -4.83
C ASP A 336 1.64 23.93 -4.11
N PHE A 337 1.57 24.11 -2.78
CA PHE A 337 0.60 23.48 -1.89
C PHE A 337 -0.42 24.48 -1.35
N SER A 338 -0.78 25.48 -2.16
CA SER A 338 -1.71 26.53 -1.77
C SER A 338 -3.14 26.06 -1.48
N SER A 339 -3.53 24.85 -1.88
CA SER A 339 -4.80 24.24 -1.46
C SER A 339 -4.71 23.52 -0.09
N LEU A 340 -3.52 23.25 0.39
CA LEU A 340 -3.31 22.70 1.74
C LEU A 340 -3.23 23.79 2.80
N ILE A 341 -2.57 24.94 2.50
CA ILE A 341 -2.29 26.03 3.43
C ILE A 341 -2.62 27.38 2.85
N ASP A 342 -2.90 28.39 3.72
CA ASP A 342 -3.24 29.74 3.27
C ASP A 342 -2.06 30.55 2.74
N LYS A 343 -0.87 30.31 3.27
CA LYS A 343 0.35 30.99 2.85
C LYS A 343 1.34 29.93 2.36
N ASN A 344 1.57 29.94 1.05
CA ASN A 344 2.51 29.02 0.41
C ASN A 344 3.97 29.52 0.56
N ASP A 345 4.40 29.81 1.77
CA ASP A 345 5.74 30.32 2.08
C ASP A 345 6.80 29.21 2.03
N GLY A 346 6.93 28.54 0.85
CA GLY A 346 7.90 27.49 0.62
C GLY A 346 7.52 26.14 1.24
N ALA A 347 6.21 25.83 1.22
CA ALA A 347 5.70 24.52 1.60
C ALA A 347 6.11 23.45 0.58
N TYR A 348 6.77 22.41 1.01
CA TYR A 348 7.21 21.29 0.18
C TYR A 348 7.23 19.99 0.98
N ILE A 349 7.28 18.87 0.27
CA ILE A 349 7.44 17.55 0.88
C ILE A 349 8.93 17.28 1.09
N GLY A 350 9.40 17.31 2.34
CA GLY A 350 10.79 17.04 2.66
C GLY A 350 11.10 15.54 2.82
N THR A 351 10.09 14.72 3.16
CA THR A 351 10.30 13.29 3.44
C THR A 351 9.11 12.47 2.96
N VAL A 352 9.38 11.38 2.24
CA VAL A 352 8.39 10.34 1.86
C VAL A 352 8.94 8.98 2.28
N MET A 353 8.63 8.57 3.51
CA MET A 353 9.07 7.28 4.03
C MET A 353 8.09 6.19 3.68
N HIS A 354 8.59 5.13 3.05
CA HIS A 354 7.85 3.92 2.76
C HIS A 354 8.49 2.72 3.45
N LYS A 355 7.69 1.96 4.18
CA LYS A 355 8.14 0.74 4.82
C LYS A 355 7.11 -0.37 4.68
N THR A 356 7.59 -1.54 4.26
CA THR A 356 6.79 -2.74 4.02
C THR A 356 7.36 -3.92 4.80
N PHE A 357 6.49 -4.85 5.13
CA PHE A 357 6.85 -6.08 5.80
C PHE A 357 5.93 -7.20 5.35
N ILE A 358 6.51 -8.33 4.97
CA ILE A 358 5.83 -9.60 4.79
C ILE A 358 6.69 -10.76 5.28
N GLU A 359 6.04 -11.82 5.74
CA GLU A 359 6.68 -13.09 6.08
C GLU A 359 5.83 -14.22 5.50
N VAL A 360 6.42 -15.04 4.64
CA VAL A 360 5.74 -16.12 3.91
C VAL A 360 6.17 -17.45 4.49
N ASP A 361 5.23 -18.15 5.12
CA ASP A 361 5.46 -19.45 5.78
C ASP A 361 4.34 -20.47 5.45
N GLN A 362 4.33 -21.59 6.16
CA GLN A 362 3.37 -22.68 5.90
C GLN A 362 1.92 -22.34 6.25
N GLU A 363 1.66 -21.40 7.13
CA GLU A 363 0.32 -21.04 7.58
C GLU A 363 -0.29 -19.94 6.70
N GLY A 364 0.57 -19.06 6.14
CA GLY A 364 0.15 -17.90 5.40
C GLY A 364 1.28 -16.90 5.18
N THR A 365 0.88 -15.65 5.10
CA THR A 365 1.78 -14.52 5.25
C THR A 365 1.54 -13.96 6.64
N LEU A 366 2.56 -14.07 7.49
CA LEU A 366 2.59 -13.75 8.92
C LEU A 366 1.54 -14.52 9.78
N ALA A 367 1.69 -15.82 9.95
CA ALA A 367 0.84 -16.61 10.84
C ALA A 367 1.67 -17.48 11.81
N ALA A 368 1.22 -17.61 13.07
CA ALA A 368 1.86 -18.43 14.09
C ALA A 368 1.44 -19.90 13.98
N ALA A 369 2.40 -20.81 14.08
CA ALA A 369 2.29 -22.24 13.77
C ALA A 369 1.34 -23.05 14.66
N SER A 370 0.58 -23.97 14.05
CA SER A 370 0.00 -25.14 14.72
C SER A 370 0.23 -26.40 13.88
N THR A 371 0.49 -27.56 14.55
CA THR A 371 1.05 -28.77 13.92
C THR A 371 0.00 -29.86 13.75
N LEU A 372 -0.17 -30.38 12.53
CA LEU A 372 -0.86 -31.67 12.27
C LEU A 372 -0.11 -32.49 11.21
N ALA A 373 -0.07 -33.82 11.39
CA ALA A 373 0.72 -34.75 10.58
C ALA A 373 -0.07 -35.27 9.35
N GLY A 374 0.61 -35.47 8.21
CA GLY A 374 0.03 -35.96 6.97
C GLY A 374 0.93 -36.90 6.17
N ILE A 375 0.36 -37.63 5.21
CA ILE A 375 0.85 -38.81 4.48
C ILE A 375 1.46 -38.41 3.14
N SER A 376 2.58 -39.05 2.74
CA SER A 376 3.32 -38.84 1.49
C SER A 376 2.53 -39.25 0.24
N LYS A 377 2.63 -38.44 -0.84
CA LYS A 377 2.12 -38.75 -2.19
C LYS A 377 3.18 -39.48 -3.05
N MET A 378 2.73 -40.45 -3.85
CA MET A 378 3.54 -41.08 -4.90
C MET A 378 3.77 -40.08 -6.04
N SER A 379 4.99 -40.08 -6.60
CA SER A 379 5.45 -39.18 -7.66
C SER A 379 4.75 -39.49 -8.99
N MET A 380 3.87 -38.59 -9.43
CA MET A 380 3.50 -38.45 -10.84
C MET A 380 4.41 -37.40 -11.52
N PRO A 381 4.54 -37.42 -12.87
CA PRO A 381 5.24 -36.31 -13.55
C PRO A 381 4.65 -34.97 -13.16
N ALA A 382 5.52 -33.98 -12.85
CA ALA A 382 5.10 -32.64 -12.48
C ALA A 382 4.39 -31.95 -13.66
N ILE A 383 3.24 -31.33 -13.38
CA ILE A 383 2.46 -30.58 -14.36
C ILE A 383 2.75 -29.10 -14.16
N ASN A 384 3.18 -28.40 -15.23
CA ASN A 384 3.54 -26.97 -15.17
C ASN A 384 4.43 -26.65 -13.95
N PRO A 385 5.62 -27.24 -13.81
CA PRO A 385 6.42 -27.11 -12.59
C PRO A 385 6.95 -25.68 -12.42
N VAL A 386 6.68 -25.07 -11.25
CA VAL A 386 7.22 -23.77 -10.84
C VAL A 386 7.99 -23.95 -9.54
N CYS A 387 9.31 -24.02 -9.63
CA CYS A 387 10.19 -24.12 -8.46
C CYS A 387 10.94 -22.80 -8.26
N LEU A 388 10.56 -22.03 -7.24
CA LEU A 388 11.15 -20.72 -6.93
C LEU A 388 12.54 -20.88 -6.27
N ASN A 389 13.47 -21.54 -6.95
CA ASN A 389 14.80 -21.89 -6.44
C ASN A 389 15.91 -20.91 -6.85
N ARG A 390 15.55 -19.80 -7.45
CA ARG A 390 16.42 -18.69 -7.89
C ARG A 390 15.64 -17.37 -7.80
N PRO A 391 16.23 -16.19 -8.06
CA PRO A 391 15.53 -14.91 -7.96
C PRO A 391 14.19 -14.90 -8.71
N PHE A 392 13.15 -14.41 -8.04
CA PHE A 392 11.79 -14.37 -8.56
C PHE A 392 11.06 -13.09 -8.15
N VAL A 393 10.12 -12.64 -8.98
CA VAL A 393 9.19 -11.56 -8.65
C VAL A 393 7.98 -12.17 -7.94
N TYR A 394 7.48 -11.51 -6.92
CA TYR A 394 6.25 -11.91 -6.23
C TYR A 394 5.35 -10.72 -5.95
N MET A 395 4.07 -10.99 -5.80
CA MET A 395 3.04 -9.99 -5.55
C MET A 395 2.01 -10.53 -4.56
N ILE A 396 1.40 -9.63 -3.80
CA ILE A 396 0.10 -9.86 -3.20
C ILE A 396 -0.89 -9.06 -4.02
N VAL A 397 -1.88 -9.74 -4.59
CA VAL A 397 -2.83 -9.15 -5.52
C VAL A 397 -4.26 -9.19 -4.97
N ASP A 398 -5.02 -8.17 -5.25
CA ASP A 398 -6.47 -8.16 -5.12
C ASP A 398 -7.06 -8.92 -6.31
N THR A 399 -7.75 -10.03 -6.06
CA THR A 399 -8.24 -10.95 -7.10
C THR A 399 -9.40 -10.40 -7.92
N GLU A 400 -10.09 -9.36 -7.45
CA GLU A 400 -11.17 -8.71 -8.19
C GLU A 400 -10.65 -7.67 -9.19
N THR A 401 -9.64 -6.91 -8.79
CA THR A 401 -9.06 -5.86 -9.62
C THR A 401 -7.82 -6.32 -10.37
N ASN A 402 -7.16 -7.39 -9.92
CA ASN A 402 -5.82 -7.85 -10.32
C ASN A 402 -4.72 -6.81 -10.05
N LEU A 403 -4.97 -5.86 -9.15
CA LEU A 403 -3.98 -4.86 -8.78
C LEU A 403 -3.01 -5.40 -7.73
N PRO A 404 -1.70 -5.15 -7.87
CA PRO A 404 -0.73 -5.51 -6.87
C PRO A 404 -0.83 -4.57 -5.66
N LEU A 405 -1.17 -5.13 -4.51
CA LEU A 405 -1.06 -4.46 -3.20
C LEU A 405 0.40 -4.35 -2.77
N PHE A 406 1.15 -5.41 -3.04
CA PHE A 406 2.59 -5.50 -2.88
C PHE A 406 3.20 -6.07 -4.14
N ILE A 407 4.38 -5.57 -4.48
CA ILE A 407 5.25 -6.15 -5.53
C ILE A 407 6.68 -6.14 -5.03
N GLY A 408 7.35 -7.27 -5.18
CA GLY A 408 8.71 -7.43 -4.72
C GLY A 408 9.51 -8.42 -5.55
N VAL A 409 10.80 -8.42 -5.32
CA VAL A 409 11.73 -9.43 -5.83
C VAL A 409 12.50 -10.03 -4.67
N GLN A 410 12.57 -11.35 -4.65
CA GLN A 410 13.39 -12.10 -3.71
C GLN A 410 14.66 -12.55 -4.41
N THR A 411 15.80 -12.03 -3.99
CA THR A 411 17.11 -12.28 -4.61
C THR A 411 17.99 -13.20 -3.79
N GLU A 412 17.65 -13.39 -2.51
CA GLU A 412 18.34 -14.26 -1.54
C GLU A 412 17.36 -14.78 -0.49
N ILE A 413 17.67 -15.88 0.21
CA ILE A 413 16.84 -16.46 1.27
C ILE A 413 17.66 -16.60 2.56
#